data_7c75ffa8b4df1ef0e66e3ab6079b8506
#
_entry.id   7c75ffa8b4df1ef0e66e3ab6079b8506
#
_cell.length_a   1.000
_cell.length_b   1.000
_cell.length_c   1.000
_cell.angle_alpha   90.00
_cell.angle_beta   90.00
_cell.angle_gamma   90.00
#
_symmetry.space_group_name_H-M   'P 1'
#
loop_
_entity.id
_entity.type
_entity.pdbx_description
1 polymer ?
#
loop_
_entity_poly.entity_id
_entity_poly.type
_entity_poly.pdbx_seq_one_letter_code
_entity_poly.pdbx_strand_id
1 'polypeptide(L)'
;MLISHIGQNDKIFIQVDADCDGYTSAAILINYLNCLFPHFVQTQISYRVHDGKQHGLLVETIPDDVKLVIAPDSSSSDFEEHEELHKKGIDVLVLDHHEAEKFSEYACVINNQLCDYPTKALSGAGVVYKFCCYLDSLLGVDYANDYVDLATVGIIADVMMLNSFEVREIILRGMKEFKNPLLKTMVEKDKFHFEGQQLCPFNIAWYIAPFLNAISRSGTLQEKQVVFESMIEFLSYQTVPSTKRGCSGQVETRVEQAVRTCTNVKNRQTRSKDAAQEVVMKIIEQENLLENKILAIRLHPKYATDKNLTGLIANGLLDTFHRPVLILNQVIEKNDDGEQVITWQGSGRGYDNANLGSLRDLLIDSGLVDYAQGHAQAFGVGFPEENYDALVQYVNEAYRDFDCAPIYNVDLIWEGNEALSASAFAEIADEMQIWGKGVEDPLIAIEGFRVYGSQLNLYGLDKGKPTLNIKLDDGSSLVKFKSSEEEYELLHSDLGYVIINAVGTCTRSNWGNPQFMIQEYEIIGRNDYYF
;
A
#
# COMPACT_ATOMS: atom_id res chain seq x y z
N MET A 1 26.50 20.31 5.86
CA MET A 1 26.40 20.09 4.42
C MET A 1 25.32 20.97 3.79
N LEU A 2 24.01 20.66 3.88
CA LEU A 2 22.92 21.36 3.18
C LEU A 2 22.96 22.92 3.31
N ILE A 3 23.02 23.43 4.53
CA ILE A 3 23.08 24.90 4.78
C ILE A 3 24.32 25.55 4.18
N SER A 4 25.46 24.82 4.09
CA SER A 4 26.67 25.30 3.43
C SER A 4 26.46 25.51 1.93
N HIS A 5 25.87 24.53 1.23
CA HIS A 5 25.56 24.63 -0.20
C HIS A 5 24.55 25.75 -0.50
N ILE A 6 23.52 25.88 0.35
CA ILE A 6 22.58 27.00 0.26
C ILE A 6 23.30 28.35 0.40
N GLY A 7 24.20 28.48 1.40
CA GLY A 7 24.99 29.70 1.61
C GLY A 7 25.97 30.02 0.48
N GLN A 8 26.42 29.03 -0.28
CA GLN A 8 27.28 29.17 -1.46
C GLN A 8 26.48 29.38 -2.76
N ASN A 9 25.16 29.31 -2.68
CA ASN A 9 24.24 29.37 -3.83
C ASN A 9 24.49 28.27 -4.86
N ASP A 10 24.87 27.07 -4.39
CA ASP A 10 25.14 25.90 -5.21
C ASP A 10 23.84 25.29 -5.76
N LYS A 11 23.91 24.68 -6.95
CA LYS A 11 22.79 23.92 -7.49
C LYS A 11 22.62 22.59 -6.76
N ILE A 12 21.37 22.30 -6.42
CA ILE A 12 20.97 21.08 -5.73
C ILE A 12 20.03 20.27 -6.64
N PHE A 13 20.25 18.95 -6.68
CA PHE A 13 19.36 18.02 -7.37
C PHE A 13 18.72 17.06 -6.38
N ILE A 14 17.41 16.83 -6.50
CA ILE A 14 16.65 15.89 -5.66
C ILE A 14 16.16 14.74 -6.53
N GLN A 15 16.61 13.53 -6.24
CA GLN A 15 16.06 12.31 -6.85
C GLN A 15 14.81 11.90 -6.08
N VAL A 16 13.66 11.87 -6.75
CA VAL A 16 12.36 11.52 -6.13
C VAL A 16 12.07 10.05 -6.39
N ASP A 17 11.93 9.26 -5.33
CA ASP A 17 11.67 7.83 -5.46
C ASP A 17 10.26 7.51 -5.97
N ALA A 18 10.07 6.26 -6.47
CA ALA A 18 8.93 5.87 -7.30
C ALA A 18 7.75 5.29 -6.50
N ASP A 19 7.41 5.88 -5.35
CA ASP A 19 6.20 5.51 -4.60
C ASP A 19 5.62 6.68 -3.79
N CYS A 20 4.63 6.41 -2.97
CA CYS A 20 3.96 7.43 -2.17
C CYS A 20 4.89 8.03 -1.11
N ASP A 21 5.74 7.20 -0.48
CA ASP A 21 6.68 7.66 0.55
C ASP A 21 7.77 8.54 -0.05
N GLY A 22 8.36 8.14 -1.19
CA GLY A 22 9.32 8.96 -1.91
C GLY A 22 8.75 10.31 -2.37
N TYR A 23 7.50 10.34 -2.85
CA TYR A 23 6.83 11.60 -3.23
C TYR A 23 6.60 12.50 -2.03
N THR A 24 6.10 11.96 -0.92
CA THR A 24 5.87 12.75 0.30
C THR A 24 7.18 13.20 0.94
N SER A 25 8.21 12.37 0.95
CA SER A 25 9.57 12.68 1.42
C SER A 25 10.16 13.88 0.70
N ALA A 26 10.19 13.83 -0.63
CA ALA A 26 10.73 14.92 -1.45
C ALA A 26 9.88 16.20 -1.33
N ALA A 27 8.55 16.08 -1.28
CA ALA A 27 7.66 17.21 -1.11
C ALA A 27 7.84 17.91 0.25
N ILE A 28 7.99 17.17 1.36
CA ILE A 28 8.32 17.73 2.68
C ILE A 28 9.59 18.58 2.58
N LEU A 29 10.66 18.00 2.04
CA LEU A 29 11.95 18.69 1.95
C LEU A 29 11.87 19.97 1.12
N ILE A 30 11.26 19.91 -0.08
CA ILE A 30 11.16 21.06 -0.98
C ILE A 30 10.30 22.17 -0.38
N ASN A 31 9.14 21.83 0.19
CA ASN A 31 8.25 22.80 0.81
C ASN A 31 8.89 23.46 2.04
N TYR A 32 9.51 22.66 2.90
CA TYR A 32 10.22 23.16 4.08
C TYR A 32 11.36 24.11 3.70
N LEU A 33 12.20 23.74 2.74
CA LEU A 33 13.27 24.60 2.25
C LEU A 33 12.72 25.87 1.57
N ASN A 34 11.56 25.78 0.90
CA ASN A 34 10.91 26.94 0.29
C ASN A 34 10.40 27.94 1.34
N CYS A 35 9.95 27.48 2.51
CA CYS A 35 9.62 28.39 3.62
C CYS A 35 10.84 29.17 4.11
N LEU A 36 11.99 28.53 4.18
CA LEU A 36 13.23 29.14 4.66
C LEU A 36 13.92 30.00 3.58
N PHE A 37 14.01 29.48 2.35
CA PHE A 37 14.84 30.01 1.27
C PHE A 37 14.07 30.03 -0.07
N PRO A 38 12.94 30.76 -0.20
CA PRO A 38 12.05 30.62 -1.37
C PRO A 38 12.75 30.94 -2.69
N HIS A 39 13.56 31.99 -2.75
CA HIS A 39 14.28 32.33 -3.97
C HIS A 39 15.30 31.25 -4.37
N PHE A 40 16.04 30.73 -3.41
CA PHE A 40 17.02 29.66 -3.65
C PHE A 40 16.32 28.40 -4.18
N VAL A 41 15.25 27.94 -3.52
CA VAL A 41 14.51 26.72 -3.93
C VAL A 41 14.02 26.85 -5.36
N GLN A 42 13.42 27.98 -5.72
CA GLN A 42 12.82 28.19 -7.04
C GLN A 42 13.85 28.39 -8.18
N THR A 43 15.12 28.69 -7.85
CA THR A 43 16.16 28.98 -8.84
C THR A 43 17.33 27.99 -8.85
N GLN A 44 17.62 27.33 -7.72
CA GLN A 44 18.80 26.45 -7.57
C GLN A 44 18.44 24.98 -7.31
N ILE A 45 17.17 24.66 -6.97
CA ILE A 45 16.77 23.26 -6.77
C ILE A 45 16.09 22.74 -8.04
N SER A 46 16.63 21.63 -8.53
CA SER A 46 16.00 20.81 -9.57
C SER A 46 15.66 19.43 -9.01
N TYR A 47 14.70 18.73 -9.61
CA TYR A 47 14.30 17.39 -9.18
C TYR A 47 13.90 16.53 -10.37
N ARG A 48 13.93 15.22 -10.17
CA ARG A 48 13.48 14.24 -11.15
C ARG A 48 12.70 13.13 -10.45
N VAL A 49 11.49 12.85 -10.95
CA VAL A 49 10.74 11.66 -10.53
C VAL A 49 11.19 10.45 -11.34
N HIS A 50 11.23 9.30 -10.69
CA HIS A 50 11.58 8.05 -11.36
C HIS A 50 10.55 7.62 -12.41
N ASP A 51 11.02 6.93 -13.45
CA ASP A 51 10.15 6.28 -14.42
C ASP A 51 10.06 4.76 -14.14
N GLY A 52 8.86 4.19 -14.28
CA GLY A 52 8.61 2.78 -14.01
C GLY A 52 8.95 2.37 -12.57
N LYS A 53 9.78 1.33 -12.44
CA LYS A 53 10.28 0.79 -11.17
C LYS A 53 11.74 1.21 -10.88
N GLN A 54 12.18 2.33 -11.42
CA GLN A 54 13.49 2.88 -11.04
C GLN A 54 13.49 3.17 -9.54
N HIS A 55 14.62 2.98 -8.91
CA HIS A 55 14.85 3.23 -7.49
C HIS A 55 16.31 3.68 -7.31
N GLY A 56 16.60 4.46 -6.27
CA GLY A 56 17.93 4.94 -5.98
C GLY A 56 18.45 6.03 -6.90
N LEU A 57 19.76 6.28 -6.88
CA LEU A 57 20.41 7.31 -7.67
C LEU A 57 20.65 6.86 -9.10
N LEU A 58 20.31 7.71 -10.05
CA LEU A 58 20.59 7.53 -11.48
C LEU A 58 21.59 8.59 -11.92
N VAL A 59 22.89 8.29 -11.78
CA VAL A 59 23.98 9.24 -11.96
C VAL A 59 23.98 9.91 -13.33
N GLU A 60 23.60 9.16 -14.38
CA GLU A 60 23.50 9.66 -15.75
C GLU A 60 22.40 10.72 -15.96
N THR A 61 21.49 10.88 -15.00
CA THR A 61 20.39 11.85 -15.08
C THR A 61 20.65 13.13 -14.29
N ILE A 62 21.74 13.17 -13.54
CA ILE A 62 22.12 14.30 -12.70
C ILE A 62 22.83 15.36 -13.55
N PRO A 63 22.40 16.64 -13.55
CA PRO A 63 23.06 17.70 -14.30
C PRO A 63 24.50 17.94 -13.83
N ASP A 64 25.41 18.22 -14.78
CA ASP A 64 26.86 18.40 -14.49
C ASP A 64 27.18 19.58 -13.58
N ASP A 65 26.31 20.58 -13.49
CA ASP A 65 26.51 21.80 -12.72
C ASP A 65 25.96 21.73 -11.28
N VAL A 66 25.44 20.57 -10.88
CA VAL A 66 25.00 20.26 -9.52
C VAL A 66 26.19 20.11 -8.57
N LYS A 67 26.04 20.54 -7.32
CA LYS A 67 27.05 20.40 -6.27
C LYS A 67 26.59 19.52 -5.10
N LEU A 68 25.29 19.37 -4.94
CA LEU A 68 24.69 18.50 -3.94
C LEU A 68 23.55 17.71 -4.56
N VAL A 69 23.58 16.39 -4.38
CA VAL A 69 22.46 15.49 -4.66
C VAL A 69 21.80 15.12 -3.34
N ILE A 70 20.47 15.16 -3.30
CA ILE A 70 19.70 14.69 -2.14
C ILE A 70 18.82 13.53 -2.60
N ALA A 71 18.89 12.41 -1.89
CA ALA A 71 18.05 11.23 -2.11
C ALA A 71 17.16 11.01 -0.88
N PRO A 72 15.93 11.55 -0.87
CA PRO A 72 14.95 11.21 0.14
C PRO A 72 14.31 9.86 -0.17
N ASP A 73 14.19 9.01 0.84
CA ASP A 73 13.54 7.70 0.77
C ASP A 73 14.22 6.67 -0.12
N SER A 74 15.51 6.79 -0.35
CA SER A 74 16.27 5.81 -1.14
C SER A 74 17.77 5.98 -0.95
N SER A 75 18.54 5.06 -1.54
CA SER A 75 19.97 5.20 -1.81
C SER A 75 20.92 4.92 -0.65
N SER A 76 20.48 4.37 0.46
CA SER A 76 21.40 3.98 1.55
C SER A 76 22.45 2.97 1.11
N SER A 77 22.17 2.16 0.08
CA SER A 77 23.06 1.10 -0.43
C SER A 77 23.69 1.39 -1.80
N ASP A 78 23.55 2.60 -2.35
CA ASP A 78 24.06 3.00 -3.68
C ASP A 78 25.54 3.41 -3.60
N PHE A 79 26.39 2.50 -3.10
CA PHE A 79 27.80 2.79 -2.80
C PHE A 79 28.62 3.17 -4.04
N GLU A 80 28.33 2.56 -5.19
CA GLU A 80 29.04 2.82 -6.45
C GLU A 80 28.67 4.20 -7.00
N GLU A 81 27.40 4.56 -6.96
CA GLU A 81 26.86 5.84 -7.37
C GLU A 81 27.39 6.97 -6.48
N HIS A 82 27.47 6.74 -5.16
CA HIS A 82 28.07 7.69 -4.22
C HIS A 82 29.55 7.93 -4.54
N GLU A 83 30.32 6.89 -4.81
CA GLU A 83 31.74 7.01 -5.19
C GLU A 83 31.90 7.73 -6.51
N GLU A 84 31.03 7.45 -7.50
CA GLU A 84 31.07 8.11 -8.80
C GLU A 84 30.77 9.62 -8.67
N LEU A 85 29.75 10.00 -7.91
CA LEU A 85 29.40 11.40 -7.65
C LEU A 85 30.51 12.12 -6.89
N HIS A 86 31.11 11.48 -5.89
CA HIS A 86 32.24 12.02 -5.15
C HIS A 86 33.44 12.30 -6.07
N LYS A 87 33.76 11.40 -7.01
CA LYS A 87 34.82 11.61 -8.02
C LYS A 87 34.52 12.80 -8.94
N LYS A 88 33.25 13.12 -9.16
CA LYS A 88 32.80 14.30 -9.92
C LYS A 88 32.80 15.58 -9.07
N GLY A 89 33.12 15.51 -7.77
CA GLY A 89 33.10 16.65 -6.85
C GLY A 89 31.67 17.08 -6.50
N ILE A 90 30.74 16.14 -6.45
CA ILE A 90 29.34 16.32 -6.07
C ILE A 90 29.13 15.65 -4.71
N ASP A 91 28.65 16.37 -3.73
CA ASP A 91 28.27 15.84 -2.43
C ASP A 91 26.92 15.13 -2.48
N VAL A 92 26.73 14.11 -1.65
CA VAL A 92 25.48 13.34 -1.56
C VAL A 92 24.94 13.36 -0.14
N LEU A 93 23.64 13.70 0.01
CA LEU A 93 22.87 13.60 1.24
C LEU A 93 21.75 12.59 1.06
N VAL A 94 21.79 11.50 1.79
CA VAL A 94 20.77 10.45 1.82
C VAL A 94 19.92 10.61 3.08
N LEU A 95 18.59 10.63 2.91
CA LEU A 95 17.59 10.70 3.99
C LEU A 95 16.65 9.51 3.82
N ASP A 96 17.01 8.37 4.41
CA ASP A 96 16.44 7.07 4.05
C ASP A 96 16.13 6.20 5.28
N HIS A 97 15.35 5.14 5.09
CA HIS A 97 14.95 4.20 6.13
C HIS A 97 15.12 2.73 5.72
N HIS A 98 15.50 2.46 4.48
CA HIS A 98 15.71 1.11 3.99
C HIS A 98 16.87 0.40 4.69
N GLU A 99 16.80 -0.92 4.77
CA GLU A 99 17.89 -1.73 5.31
C GLU A 99 19.15 -1.56 4.46
N ALA A 100 20.28 -1.35 5.10
CA ALA A 100 21.59 -1.26 4.47
C ALA A 100 22.63 -1.92 5.37
N GLU A 101 23.68 -2.44 4.78
CA GLU A 101 24.73 -3.17 5.52
C GLU A 101 25.64 -2.22 6.32
N LYS A 102 25.88 -1.02 5.82
CA LYS A 102 26.82 -0.05 6.38
C LYS A 102 26.56 1.37 5.88
N PHE A 103 27.16 2.35 6.54
CA PHE A 103 27.23 3.71 6.01
C PHE A 103 28.16 3.80 4.79
N SER A 104 27.82 4.67 3.84
CA SER A 104 28.69 5.01 2.73
C SER A 104 29.85 5.90 3.21
N GLU A 105 31.05 5.70 2.63
CA GLU A 105 32.22 6.57 2.87
C GLU A 105 32.17 7.87 2.05
N TYR A 106 31.32 7.90 0.99
CA TYR A 106 31.26 8.98 0.01
C TYR A 106 29.95 9.79 0.07
N ALA A 107 29.03 9.44 0.98
CA ALA A 107 27.78 10.16 1.18
C ALA A 107 27.51 10.44 2.65
N CYS A 108 26.81 11.53 2.95
CA CYS A 108 26.22 11.77 4.26
C CYS A 108 24.89 11.04 4.34
N VAL A 109 24.85 9.89 5.01
CA VAL A 109 23.66 9.04 5.14
C VAL A 109 23.01 9.27 6.49
N ILE A 110 21.75 9.69 6.49
CA ILE A 110 20.87 9.74 7.66
C ILE A 110 19.83 8.63 7.48
N ASN A 111 20.01 7.55 8.22
CA ASN A 111 19.15 6.37 8.15
C ASN A 111 18.97 5.80 9.57
N ASN A 112 17.70 5.68 9.99
CA ASN A 112 17.35 5.20 11.32
C ASN A 112 17.66 3.70 11.53
N GLN A 113 17.83 2.90 10.47
CA GLN A 113 18.22 1.49 10.58
C GLN A 113 19.70 1.35 10.94
N LEU A 114 20.56 2.22 10.39
CA LEU A 114 22.01 2.14 10.52
C LEU A 114 22.59 2.73 11.81
N CYS A 115 21.81 3.46 12.61
CA CYS A 115 22.28 4.13 13.83
C CYS A 115 21.44 3.72 15.06
N ASP A 116 21.83 4.16 16.26
CA ASP A 116 21.12 3.86 17.51
C ASP A 116 19.84 4.70 17.70
N TYR A 117 19.21 5.15 16.60
CA TYR A 117 17.94 5.86 16.70
C TYR A 117 16.86 4.92 17.27
N PRO A 118 16.11 5.35 18.32
CA PRO A 118 15.21 4.45 19.04
C PRO A 118 14.09 3.87 18.16
N THR A 119 13.56 4.68 17.25
CA THR A 119 12.45 4.29 16.37
C THR A 119 12.96 3.77 15.03
N LYS A 120 12.79 2.47 14.78
CA LYS A 120 13.09 1.84 13.48
C LYS A 120 11.90 1.88 12.52
N ALA A 121 10.75 2.32 12.97
CA ALA A 121 9.50 2.34 12.23
C ALA A 121 9.19 3.69 11.54
N LEU A 122 10.19 4.55 11.33
CA LEU A 122 10.03 5.71 10.47
C LEU A 122 10.19 5.29 9.01
N SER A 123 9.30 5.79 8.14
CA SER A 123 9.47 5.74 6.69
C SER A 123 10.40 6.86 6.22
N GLY A 124 10.74 6.91 4.92
CA GLY A 124 11.53 8.00 4.35
C GLY A 124 10.92 9.39 4.64
N ALA A 125 9.59 9.54 4.50
CA ALA A 125 8.91 10.79 4.86
C ALA A 125 9.02 11.10 6.36
N GLY A 126 8.99 10.06 7.22
CA GLY A 126 9.23 10.21 8.64
C GLY A 126 10.65 10.69 8.94
N VAL A 127 11.67 10.13 8.28
CA VAL A 127 13.07 10.53 8.42
C VAL A 127 13.28 11.98 7.94
N VAL A 128 12.74 12.33 6.76
CA VAL A 128 12.82 13.70 6.22
C VAL A 128 12.12 14.70 7.14
N TYR A 129 10.93 14.38 7.64
CA TYR A 129 10.22 15.21 8.61
C TYR A 129 11.06 15.46 9.88
N LYS A 130 11.67 14.42 10.45
CA LYS A 130 12.55 14.54 11.62
C LYS A 130 13.80 15.35 11.31
N PHE A 131 14.36 15.21 10.10
CA PHE A 131 15.45 16.05 9.63
C PHE A 131 15.06 17.53 9.59
N CYS A 132 13.86 17.85 9.08
CA CYS A 132 13.33 19.22 9.07
C CYS A 132 13.11 19.75 10.51
N CYS A 133 12.56 18.93 11.43
CA CYS A 133 12.43 19.29 12.84
C CYS A 133 13.80 19.59 13.51
N TYR A 134 14.83 18.84 13.13
CA TYR A 134 16.19 19.12 13.62
C TYR A 134 16.71 20.45 13.07
N LEU A 135 16.49 20.76 11.81
CA LEU A 135 16.84 22.06 11.23
C LEU A 135 16.07 23.20 11.90
N ASP A 136 14.78 23.03 12.22
CA ASP A 136 14.01 24.00 12.99
C ASP A 136 14.68 24.31 14.32
N SER A 137 15.14 23.28 15.05
CA SER A 137 15.82 23.46 16.34
C SER A 137 17.14 24.23 16.22
N LEU A 138 17.86 24.04 15.11
CA LEU A 138 19.12 24.74 14.84
C LEU A 138 18.91 26.20 14.44
N LEU A 139 17.83 26.47 13.69
CA LEU A 139 17.54 27.79 13.13
C LEU A 139 16.63 28.64 14.03
N GLY A 140 16.05 28.06 15.08
CA GLY A 140 15.13 28.71 15.99
C GLY A 140 13.78 29.06 15.35
N VAL A 141 13.27 28.20 14.46
CA VAL A 141 11.99 28.32 13.76
C VAL A 141 11.11 27.08 14.03
N ASP A 142 9.86 27.06 13.57
CA ASP A 142 8.92 25.93 13.68
C ASP A 142 8.08 25.81 12.41
N TYR A 143 8.71 25.37 11.31
CA TYR A 143 8.05 25.18 10.01
C TYR A 143 7.82 23.71 9.67
N ALA A 144 8.60 22.78 10.22
CA ALA A 144 8.49 21.36 9.90
C ALA A 144 7.09 20.81 10.20
N ASN A 145 6.44 21.32 11.25
CA ASN A 145 5.10 20.92 11.67
C ASN A 145 3.99 21.23 10.65
N ASP A 146 4.25 22.09 9.68
CA ASP A 146 3.30 22.38 8.61
C ASP A 146 3.21 21.23 7.58
N TYR A 147 4.17 20.28 7.62
CA TYR A 147 4.29 19.16 6.68
C TYR A 147 4.10 17.79 7.34
N VAL A 148 3.59 17.75 8.57
CA VAL A 148 3.36 16.51 9.32
C VAL A 148 2.29 15.62 8.67
N ASP A 149 1.37 16.19 7.91
CA ASP A 149 0.36 15.47 7.12
C ASP A 149 0.99 14.64 6.00
N LEU A 150 1.97 15.20 5.26
CA LEU A 150 2.74 14.45 4.27
C LEU A 150 3.53 13.30 4.91
N ALA A 151 4.19 13.55 6.06
CA ALA A 151 4.89 12.52 6.81
C ALA A 151 3.94 11.38 7.23
N THR A 152 2.74 11.73 7.68
CA THR A 152 1.69 10.78 8.06
C THR A 152 1.27 9.91 6.89
N VAL A 153 1.04 10.51 5.71
CA VAL A 153 0.65 9.76 4.51
C VAL A 153 1.78 8.84 4.04
N GLY A 154 3.05 9.28 4.06
CA GLY A 154 4.20 8.44 3.72
C GLY A 154 4.32 7.23 4.65
N ILE A 155 4.32 7.46 5.97
CA ILE A 155 4.42 6.40 6.99
C ILE A 155 3.31 5.34 6.82
N ILE A 156 2.07 5.78 6.58
CA ILE A 156 0.93 4.85 6.40
C ILE A 156 1.02 4.13 5.05
N ALA A 157 1.43 4.83 3.98
CA ALA A 157 1.53 4.27 2.64
C ALA A 157 2.62 3.21 2.52
N ASP A 158 3.72 3.35 3.28
CA ASP A 158 4.81 2.39 3.37
C ASP A 158 4.55 1.28 4.41
N VAL A 159 3.36 1.23 4.97
CA VAL A 159 2.90 0.18 5.90
C VAL A 159 3.82 0.03 7.12
N MET A 160 4.33 1.13 7.64
CA MET A 160 5.21 1.13 8.80
C MET A 160 4.47 0.75 10.09
N MET A 161 5.22 0.18 11.05
CA MET A 161 4.68 -0.25 12.34
C MET A 161 4.20 0.94 13.19
N LEU A 162 2.92 0.95 13.57
CA LEU A 162 2.31 2.03 14.36
C LEU A 162 2.41 1.84 15.87
N ASN A 163 3.10 0.81 16.34
CA ASN A 163 3.31 0.54 17.77
C ASN A 163 4.36 1.44 18.44
N SER A 164 5.15 2.19 17.65
CA SER A 164 6.08 3.20 18.17
C SER A 164 5.35 4.46 18.62
N PHE A 165 5.63 4.96 19.82
CA PHE A 165 5.04 6.22 20.30
C PHE A 165 5.37 7.42 19.42
N GLU A 166 6.57 7.50 18.88
CA GLU A 166 6.99 8.59 18.00
C GLU A 166 6.21 8.57 16.69
N VAL A 167 6.09 7.40 16.05
CA VAL A 167 5.31 7.23 14.81
C VAL A 167 3.84 7.57 15.06
N ARG A 168 3.28 7.09 16.17
CA ARG A 168 1.89 7.37 16.55
C ARG A 168 1.64 8.86 16.76
N GLU A 169 2.56 9.56 17.43
CA GLU A 169 2.45 11.01 17.62
C GLU A 169 2.47 11.77 16.28
N ILE A 170 3.34 11.40 15.35
CA ILE A 170 3.38 11.98 14.01
C ILE A 170 2.04 11.78 13.29
N ILE A 171 1.52 10.55 13.31
CA ILE A 171 0.26 10.19 12.64
C ILE A 171 -0.93 10.93 13.25
N LEU A 172 -1.08 10.92 14.58
CA LEU A 172 -2.18 11.60 15.26
C LEU A 172 -2.16 13.12 15.02
N ARG A 173 -0.98 13.71 14.86
CA ARG A 173 -0.86 15.14 14.54
C ARG A 173 -1.22 15.43 13.09
N GLY A 174 -0.72 14.62 12.15
CA GLY A 174 -0.98 14.85 10.73
C GLY A 174 -2.40 14.50 10.28
N MET A 175 -3.09 13.63 11.02
CA MET A 175 -4.51 13.33 10.78
C MET A 175 -5.48 14.40 11.31
N LYS A 176 -5.03 15.39 12.10
CA LYS A 176 -5.93 16.45 12.57
C LYS A 176 -6.51 17.27 11.42
N GLU A 177 -5.66 17.60 10.46
CA GLU A 177 -6.04 18.36 9.27
C GLU A 177 -4.96 18.18 8.19
N PHE A 178 -5.38 17.92 6.96
CA PHE A 178 -4.47 17.99 5.82
C PHE A 178 -4.29 19.43 5.37
N LYS A 179 -3.06 19.91 5.44
CA LYS A 179 -2.64 21.23 4.97
C LYS A 179 -2.17 21.20 3.52
N ASN A 180 -1.54 20.08 3.11
CA ASN A 180 -1.04 19.93 1.76
C ASN A 180 -2.17 20.06 0.72
N PRO A 181 -2.01 20.91 -0.32
CA PRO A 181 -3.06 21.18 -1.31
C PRO A 181 -3.62 19.93 -2.00
N LEU A 182 -2.76 18.97 -2.35
CA LEU A 182 -3.20 17.73 -3.01
C LEU A 182 -4.04 16.89 -2.05
N LEU A 183 -3.53 16.61 -0.85
CA LEU A 183 -4.22 15.78 0.14
C LEU A 183 -5.57 16.37 0.53
N LYS A 184 -5.59 17.67 0.81
CA LYS A 184 -6.82 18.42 1.12
C LYS A 184 -7.84 18.31 -0.01
N THR A 185 -7.43 18.52 -1.26
CA THR A 185 -8.33 18.44 -2.42
C THR A 185 -8.82 17.02 -2.67
N MET A 186 -7.99 15.98 -2.41
CA MET A 186 -8.43 14.59 -2.50
C MET A 186 -9.56 14.30 -1.52
N VAL A 187 -9.41 14.68 -0.26
CA VAL A 187 -10.44 14.52 0.78
C VAL A 187 -11.71 15.30 0.45
N GLU A 188 -11.60 16.57 0.06
CA GLU A 188 -12.75 17.42 -0.29
C GLU A 188 -13.56 16.88 -1.49
N LYS A 189 -12.91 16.21 -2.45
CA LYS A 189 -13.59 15.64 -3.62
C LYS A 189 -14.17 14.26 -3.39
N ASP A 190 -13.61 13.49 -2.49
CA ASP A 190 -14.13 12.15 -2.13
C ASP A 190 -15.05 12.22 -0.90
N LYS A 191 -16.16 12.93 -1.07
CA LYS A 191 -17.16 13.08 -0.01
C LYS A 191 -17.71 11.75 0.49
N PHE A 192 -17.79 10.74 -0.37
CA PHE A 192 -18.34 9.44 0.01
C PHE A 192 -17.56 8.76 1.14
N HIS A 193 -16.22 8.90 1.14
CA HIS A 193 -15.37 8.25 2.15
C HIS A 193 -14.94 9.18 3.28
N PHE A 194 -15.08 10.51 3.11
CA PHE A 194 -14.53 11.46 4.06
C PHE A 194 -15.53 12.45 4.66
N GLU A 195 -16.73 12.70 4.03
CA GLU A 195 -17.68 13.67 4.56
C GLU A 195 -18.26 13.19 5.89
N GLY A 196 -18.02 13.95 6.95
CA GLY A 196 -18.45 13.58 8.31
C GLY A 196 -17.64 12.46 8.97
N GLN A 197 -16.57 11.99 8.32
CA GLN A 197 -15.67 10.98 8.88
C GLN A 197 -14.43 11.65 9.49
N GLN A 198 -13.91 11.05 10.53
CA GLN A 198 -12.62 11.42 11.09
C GLN A 198 -11.49 10.75 10.29
N LEU A 199 -10.41 11.49 10.02
CA LEU A 199 -9.22 10.90 9.40
C LEU A 199 -8.62 9.83 10.34
N CYS A 200 -8.32 8.68 9.78
CA CYS A 200 -7.70 7.56 10.47
C CYS A 200 -6.73 6.81 9.53
N PRO A 201 -5.83 5.97 10.06
CA PRO A 201 -4.90 5.23 9.21
C PRO A 201 -5.59 4.40 8.14
N PHE A 202 -6.75 3.81 8.44
CA PHE A 202 -7.52 3.02 7.48
C PHE A 202 -7.92 3.85 6.25
N ASN A 203 -8.56 5.01 6.41
CA ASN A 203 -9.00 5.75 5.24
C ASN A 203 -7.85 6.38 4.44
N ILE A 204 -6.72 6.68 5.06
CA ILE A 204 -5.50 7.06 4.34
C ILE A 204 -4.95 5.88 3.54
N ALA A 205 -4.82 4.70 4.17
CA ALA A 205 -4.30 3.48 3.54
C ALA A 205 -5.16 2.98 2.37
N TRP A 206 -6.50 3.19 2.42
CA TRP A 206 -7.42 2.66 1.43
C TRP A 206 -7.89 3.69 0.39
N TYR A 207 -7.94 4.98 0.73
CA TYR A 207 -8.54 6.02 -0.13
C TYR A 207 -7.59 7.14 -0.56
N ILE A 208 -6.34 7.17 -0.04
CA ILE A 208 -5.31 8.14 -0.45
C ILE A 208 -4.08 7.43 -1.02
N ALA A 209 -3.39 6.63 -0.21
CA ALA A 209 -2.15 5.96 -0.61
C ALA A 209 -2.29 5.12 -1.91
N PRO A 210 -3.39 4.35 -2.15
CA PRO A 210 -3.52 3.57 -3.38
C PRO A 210 -3.63 4.40 -4.65
N PHE A 211 -4.11 5.64 -4.56
CA PHE A 211 -4.16 6.55 -5.72
C PHE A 211 -2.76 7.08 -6.07
N LEU A 212 -1.97 7.45 -5.07
CA LEU A 212 -0.59 7.90 -5.25
C LEU A 212 0.31 6.75 -5.72
N ASN A 213 0.18 5.57 -5.11
CA ASN A 213 0.88 4.36 -5.54
C ASN A 213 0.48 3.90 -6.96
N ALA A 214 -0.75 4.16 -7.40
CA ALA A 214 -1.13 3.88 -8.78
C ALA A 214 -0.40 4.80 -9.77
N ILE A 215 -0.25 6.08 -9.44
CA ILE A 215 0.51 7.05 -10.23
C ILE A 215 1.96 6.61 -10.37
N SER A 216 2.64 6.34 -9.26
CA SER A 216 4.06 5.99 -9.27
C SER A 216 4.34 4.70 -10.06
N ARG A 217 3.43 3.72 -9.99
CA ARG A 217 3.59 2.41 -10.65
C ARG A 217 3.10 2.37 -12.10
N SER A 218 2.03 3.09 -12.44
CA SER A 218 1.29 2.94 -13.71
C SER A 218 1.04 4.27 -14.45
N GLY A 219 1.45 5.39 -13.89
CA GLY A 219 1.38 6.69 -14.52
C GLY A 219 2.47 6.89 -15.57
N THR A 220 2.20 7.67 -16.61
CA THR A 220 3.23 8.21 -17.49
C THR A 220 4.10 9.21 -16.74
N LEU A 221 5.32 9.49 -17.24
CA LEU A 221 6.21 10.47 -16.61
C LEU A 221 5.52 11.84 -16.42
N GLN A 222 4.71 12.27 -17.39
CA GLN A 222 3.94 13.53 -17.29
C GLN A 222 2.86 13.46 -16.20
N GLU A 223 2.14 12.33 -16.08
CA GLU A 223 1.14 12.11 -15.02
C GLU A 223 1.81 12.12 -13.63
N LYS A 224 2.95 11.47 -13.49
CA LYS A 224 3.77 11.46 -12.28
C LYS A 224 4.22 12.86 -11.88
N GLN A 225 4.77 13.60 -12.83
CA GLN A 225 5.25 14.97 -12.60
C GLN A 225 4.13 15.90 -12.15
N VAL A 226 2.96 15.87 -12.81
CA VAL A 226 1.80 16.69 -12.43
C VAL A 226 1.35 16.41 -10.99
N VAL A 227 1.32 15.12 -10.59
CA VAL A 227 0.91 14.74 -9.24
C VAL A 227 1.97 15.14 -8.22
N PHE A 228 3.24 14.87 -8.47
CA PHE A 228 4.32 15.29 -7.58
C PHE A 228 4.35 16.81 -7.39
N GLU A 229 4.32 17.59 -8.49
CA GLU A 229 4.32 19.04 -8.44
C GLU A 229 3.09 19.63 -7.73
N SER A 230 1.97 18.91 -7.69
CA SER A 230 0.79 19.35 -6.94
C SER A 230 0.93 19.21 -5.41
N MET A 231 1.94 18.47 -4.92
CA MET A 231 2.32 18.42 -3.50
C MET A 231 3.26 19.59 -3.13
N ILE A 232 3.86 20.26 -4.11
CA ILE A 232 4.74 21.41 -3.89
C ILE A 232 3.88 22.67 -3.85
N GLU A 233 3.79 23.32 -2.68
CA GLU A 233 2.82 24.39 -2.41
C GLU A 233 2.86 25.54 -3.40
N PHE A 234 4.06 26.06 -3.74
CA PHE A 234 4.19 27.18 -4.67
C PHE A 234 3.88 26.81 -6.13
N LEU A 235 3.75 25.51 -6.46
CA LEU A 235 3.36 25.01 -7.78
C LEU A 235 1.89 24.59 -7.86
N SER A 236 1.31 24.14 -6.75
CA SER A 236 0.02 23.43 -6.68
C SER A 236 -1.16 24.21 -7.26
N TYR A 237 -1.24 25.50 -7.00
CA TYR A 237 -2.31 26.38 -7.49
C TYR A 237 -1.98 27.10 -8.80
N GLN A 238 -0.82 26.84 -9.40
CA GLN A 238 -0.50 27.39 -10.73
C GLN A 238 -1.50 26.88 -11.77
N THR A 239 -1.89 27.76 -12.67
CA THR A 239 -2.80 27.48 -13.77
C THR A 239 -2.07 26.74 -14.88
N VAL A 240 -2.61 25.59 -15.28
CA VAL A 240 -2.09 24.73 -16.34
C VAL A 240 -3.17 24.47 -17.41
N PRO A 241 -2.79 24.16 -18.65
CA PRO A 241 -3.76 23.76 -19.68
C PRO A 241 -4.57 22.53 -19.23
N SER A 242 -5.89 22.61 -19.37
CA SER A 242 -6.77 21.50 -18.96
C SER A 242 -6.62 20.30 -19.89
N THR A 243 -6.47 19.12 -19.31
CA THR A 243 -6.48 17.83 -20.01
C THR A 243 -7.85 17.15 -19.98
N LYS A 244 -8.90 17.84 -19.53
CA LYS A 244 -10.27 17.31 -19.54
C LYS A 244 -10.78 17.15 -20.98
N ARG A 245 -11.45 16.03 -21.24
CA ARG A 245 -12.10 15.80 -22.55
C ARG A 245 -13.14 16.90 -22.82
N GLY A 246 -13.06 17.54 -23.96
CA GLY A 246 -13.98 18.63 -24.37
C GLY A 246 -13.64 20.02 -23.79
N CYS A 247 -12.54 20.17 -23.05
CA CYS A 247 -12.11 21.44 -22.46
C CYS A 247 -10.83 22.00 -23.13
N SER A 248 -10.62 21.72 -24.41
CA SER A 248 -9.47 22.24 -25.16
C SER A 248 -9.44 23.77 -25.10
N GLY A 249 -8.28 24.35 -24.74
CA GLY A 249 -8.08 25.79 -24.58
C GLY A 249 -8.55 26.37 -23.23
N GLN A 250 -9.12 25.55 -22.35
CA GLN A 250 -9.41 25.94 -20.97
C GLN A 250 -8.20 25.69 -20.08
N VAL A 251 -8.19 26.32 -18.91
CA VAL A 251 -7.17 26.13 -17.88
C VAL A 251 -7.79 25.60 -16.60
N GLU A 252 -6.98 24.93 -15.80
CA GLU A 252 -7.35 24.44 -14.47
C GLU A 252 -6.14 24.59 -13.54
N THR A 253 -6.31 24.47 -12.23
CA THR A 253 -5.17 24.45 -11.33
C THR A 253 -4.45 23.11 -11.42
N ARG A 254 -3.12 23.10 -11.15
CA ARG A 254 -2.34 21.85 -11.16
C ARG A 254 -2.92 20.82 -10.18
N VAL A 255 -3.34 21.24 -8.99
CA VAL A 255 -3.94 20.33 -8.00
C VAL A 255 -5.26 19.72 -8.47
N GLU A 256 -6.12 20.47 -9.17
CA GLU A 256 -7.35 19.92 -9.77
C GLU A 256 -7.05 18.89 -10.86
N GLN A 257 -6.06 19.18 -11.69
CA GLN A 257 -5.58 18.25 -12.70
C GLN A 257 -5.01 16.98 -12.07
N ALA A 258 -4.19 17.10 -11.00
CA ALA A 258 -3.56 16.01 -10.30
C ALA A 258 -4.57 15.04 -9.68
N VAL A 259 -5.57 15.55 -8.94
CA VAL A 259 -6.60 14.68 -8.33
C VAL A 259 -7.37 13.90 -9.39
N ARG A 260 -7.73 14.53 -10.50
CA ARG A 260 -8.37 13.84 -11.63
C ARG A 260 -7.44 12.81 -12.27
N THR A 261 -6.15 13.13 -12.40
CA THR A 261 -5.13 12.22 -12.92
C THR A 261 -4.99 11.00 -12.03
N CYS A 262 -4.90 11.16 -10.71
CA CYS A 262 -4.88 10.07 -9.74
C CYS A 262 -6.08 9.13 -9.95
N THR A 263 -7.29 9.69 -10.02
CA THR A 263 -8.51 8.91 -10.24
C THR A 263 -8.49 8.15 -11.57
N ASN A 264 -8.07 8.80 -12.66
CA ASN A 264 -8.02 8.17 -13.97
C ASN A 264 -7.00 7.02 -14.03
N VAL A 265 -5.81 7.23 -13.49
CA VAL A 265 -4.75 6.20 -13.46
C VAL A 265 -5.17 5.03 -12.58
N LYS A 266 -5.73 5.29 -11.38
CA LYS A 266 -6.23 4.25 -10.50
C LYS A 266 -7.32 3.41 -11.18
N ASN A 267 -8.28 4.06 -11.84
CA ASN A 267 -9.35 3.36 -12.58
C ASN A 267 -8.79 2.54 -13.76
N ARG A 268 -7.77 3.06 -14.47
CA ARG A 268 -7.07 2.33 -15.54
C ARG A 268 -6.36 1.10 -14.97
N GLN A 269 -5.64 1.25 -13.87
CA GLN A 269 -4.96 0.16 -13.17
C GLN A 269 -5.96 -0.91 -12.68
N THR A 270 -7.06 -0.50 -12.07
CA THR A 270 -8.11 -1.42 -11.57
C THR A 270 -8.70 -2.25 -12.72
N ARG A 271 -9.07 -1.62 -13.84
CA ARG A 271 -9.60 -2.36 -15.01
C ARG A 271 -8.61 -3.37 -15.57
N SER A 272 -7.32 -2.99 -15.67
CA SER A 272 -6.27 -3.90 -16.14
C SER A 272 -6.06 -5.07 -15.17
N LYS A 273 -6.09 -4.80 -13.86
CA LYS A 273 -6.01 -5.82 -12.81
C LYS A 273 -7.19 -6.79 -12.90
N ASP A 274 -8.41 -6.29 -12.98
CA ASP A 274 -9.63 -7.10 -13.00
C ASP A 274 -9.66 -8.00 -14.25
N ALA A 275 -9.31 -7.47 -15.43
CA ALA A 275 -9.20 -8.25 -16.67
C ALA A 275 -8.13 -9.36 -16.57
N ALA A 276 -6.98 -9.07 -15.96
CA ALA A 276 -5.94 -10.07 -15.75
C ALA A 276 -6.37 -11.11 -14.71
N GLN A 277 -7.08 -10.72 -13.66
CA GLN A 277 -7.59 -11.63 -12.65
C GLN A 277 -8.61 -12.63 -13.21
N GLU A 278 -9.48 -12.23 -14.14
CA GLU A 278 -10.37 -13.15 -14.84
C GLU A 278 -9.62 -14.24 -15.62
N VAL A 279 -8.51 -13.88 -16.26
CA VAL A 279 -7.65 -14.84 -16.97
C VAL A 279 -6.99 -15.80 -15.98
N VAL A 280 -6.45 -15.27 -14.90
CA VAL A 280 -5.79 -16.05 -13.86
C VAL A 280 -6.75 -17.06 -13.22
N MET A 281 -7.99 -16.67 -12.92
CA MET A 281 -9.01 -17.57 -12.38
C MET A 281 -9.30 -18.74 -13.33
N LYS A 282 -9.40 -18.48 -14.63
CA LYS A 282 -9.57 -19.54 -15.63
C LYS A 282 -8.39 -20.51 -15.69
N ILE A 283 -7.16 -20.01 -15.56
CA ILE A 283 -5.96 -20.86 -15.53
C ILE A 283 -5.97 -21.74 -14.27
N ILE A 284 -6.31 -21.19 -13.11
CA ILE A 284 -6.42 -21.94 -11.85
C ILE A 284 -7.37 -23.11 -11.98
N GLU A 285 -8.55 -22.90 -12.60
CA GLU A 285 -9.54 -23.96 -12.84
C GLU A 285 -9.06 -24.97 -13.88
N GLN A 286 -8.54 -24.52 -15.03
CA GLN A 286 -8.15 -25.37 -16.14
C GLN A 286 -6.95 -26.27 -15.82
N GLU A 287 -6.01 -25.77 -15.05
CA GLU A 287 -4.80 -26.51 -14.66
C GLU A 287 -4.94 -27.19 -13.28
N ASN A 288 -6.11 -27.16 -12.65
CA ASN A 288 -6.40 -27.72 -11.32
C ASN A 288 -5.38 -27.29 -10.23
N LEU A 289 -4.96 -26.01 -10.27
CA LEU A 289 -3.89 -25.53 -9.40
C LEU A 289 -4.24 -25.55 -7.92
N LEU A 290 -5.53 -25.66 -7.57
CA LEU A 290 -6.00 -25.78 -6.19
C LEU A 290 -5.62 -27.13 -5.53
N GLU A 291 -5.16 -28.11 -6.29
CA GLU A 291 -4.60 -29.34 -5.71
C GLU A 291 -3.23 -29.12 -5.06
N ASN A 292 -2.53 -28.03 -5.42
CA ASN A 292 -1.23 -27.69 -4.88
C ASN A 292 -1.32 -26.85 -3.59
N LYS A 293 -0.31 -26.91 -2.76
CA LYS A 293 -0.13 -26.05 -1.57
C LYS A 293 0.29 -24.62 -1.91
N ILE A 294 0.73 -24.40 -3.15
CA ILE A 294 1.07 -23.08 -3.71
C ILE A 294 0.34 -22.87 -5.02
N LEU A 295 -0.15 -21.67 -5.26
CA LEU A 295 -0.68 -21.25 -6.56
C LEU A 295 0.43 -20.66 -7.42
N ALA A 296 1.11 -21.48 -8.20
CA ALA A 296 2.11 -21.03 -9.16
C ALA A 296 1.47 -20.87 -10.55
N ILE A 297 1.07 -19.64 -10.89
CA ILE A 297 0.30 -19.33 -12.10
C ILE A 297 1.24 -18.86 -13.20
N ARG A 298 1.24 -19.58 -14.35
CA ARG A 298 2.03 -19.27 -15.53
C ARG A 298 1.22 -18.46 -16.54
N LEU A 299 1.69 -17.27 -16.85
CA LEU A 299 1.11 -16.40 -17.86
C LEU A 299 1.96 -16.45 -19.12
N HIS A 300 1.54 -17.27 -20.10
CA HIS A 300 2.17 -17.30 -21.42
C HIS A 300 2.03 -15.95 -22.13
N PRO A 301 2.85 -15.62 -23.16
CA PRO A 301 2.91 -14.29 -23.78
C PRO A 301 1.56 -13.70 -24.20
N LYS A 302 0.61 -14.55 -24.59
CA LYS A 302 -0.77 -14.14 -24.92
C LYS A 302 -1.53 -13.53 -23.74
N TYR A 303 -1.18 -13.93 -22.52
CA TYR A 303 -1.83 -13.53 -21.26
C TYR A 303 -0.88 -12.74 -20.35
N ALA A 304 0.30 -12.39 -20.87
CA ALA A 304 1.29 -11.64 -20.11
C ALA A 304 0.67 -10.38 -19.50
N THR A 305 0.91 -10.21 -18.22
CA THR A 305 0.37 -9.11 -17.43
C THR A 305 1.50 -8.13 -17.11
N ASP A 306 1.18 -6.83 -17.04
CA ASP A 306 2.13 -5.82 -16.59
C ASP A 306 2.78 -6.25 -15.26
N LYS A 307 4.11 -6.25 -15.25
CA LYS A 307 4.90 -6.62 -14.07
C LYS A 307 4.54 -5.80 -12.81
N ASN A 308 3.97 -4.61 -13.00
CA ASN A 308 3.49 -3.76 -11.91
C ASN A 308 2.17 -4.24 -11.30
N LEU A 309 1.43 -5.13 -11.99
CA LEU A 309 0.15 -5.66 -11.54
C LEU A 309 0.26 -7.07 -10.94
N THR A 310 1.33 -7.82 -11.24
CA THR A 310 1.48 -9.22 -10.76
C THR A 310 1.38 -9.33 -9.24
N GLY A 311 2.03 -8.42 -8.49
CA GLY A 311 1.94 -8.39 -7.03
C GLY A 311 0.54 -8.05 -6.50
N LEU A 312 -0.20 -7.17 -7.18
CA LEU A 312 -1.58 -6.82 -6.79
C LEU A 312 -2.56 -7.97 -7.03
N ILE A 313 -2.34 -8.73 -8.11
CA ILE A 313 -3.14 -9.92 -8.42
C ILE A 313 -2.82 -11.02 -7.40
N ALA A 314 -1.52 -11.24 -7.12
CA ALA A 314 -1.10 -12.25 -6.15
C ALA A 314 -1.69 -11.99 -4.74
N ASN A 315 -1.72 -10.75 -4.27
CA ASN A 315 -2.39 -10.40 -3.00
C ASN A 315 -3.88 -10.77 -3.01
N GLY A 316 -4.61 -10.41 -4.08
CA GLY A 316 -6.03 -10.75 -4.18
C GLY A 316 -6.33 -12.27 -4.20
N LEU A 317 -5.43 -13.07 -4.78
CA LEU A 317 -5.55 -14.53 -4.77
C LEU A 317 -5.18 -15.13 -3.40
N LEU A 318 -4.18 -14.56 -2.73
CA LEU A 318 -3.80 -14.95 -1.38
C LEU A 318 -4.97 -14.79 -0.41
N ASP A 319 -5.67 -13.66 -0.47
CA ASP A 319 -6.86 -13.38 0.34
C ASP A 319 -8.04 -14.32 0.00
N THR A 320 -8.12 -14.77 -1.27
CA THR A 320 -9.22 -15.64 -1.72
C THR A 320 -8.98 -17.12 -1.40
N PHE A 321 -7.74 -17.58 -1.58
CA PHE A 321 -7.43 -19.03 -1.54
C PHE A 321 -6.59 -19.43 -0.32
N HIS A 322 -6.20 -18.51 0.55
CA HIS A 322 -5.48 -18.73 1.80
C HIS A 322 -4.24 -19.61 1.65
N ARG A 323 -3.46 -19.38 0.58
CA ARG A 323 -2.22 -20.11 0.29
C ARG A 323 -1.22 -19.25 -0.47
N PRO A 324 0.09 -19.58 -0.41
CA PRO A 324 1.13 -18.87 -1.14
C PRO A 324 0.86 -18.79 -2.64
N VAL A 325 1.25 -17.67 -3.28
CA VAL A 325 0.97 -17.38 -4.69
C VAL A 325 2.23 -16.92 -5.41
N LEU A 326 2.46 -17.46 -6.62
CA LEU A 326 3.40 -16.93 -7.62
C LEU A 326 2.62 -16.55 -8.88
N ILE A 327 2.74 -15.31 -9.34
CA ILE A 327 2.24 -14.86 -10.66
C ILE A 327 3.44 -14.65 -11.56
N LEU A 328 3.55 -15.45 -12.61
CA LEU A 328 4.74 -15.62 -13.42
C LEU A 328 4.45 -15.31 -14.88
N ASN A 329 5.13 -14.32 -15.45
CA ASN A 329 5.15 -14.07 -16.89
C ASN A 329 6.26 -14.91 -17.56
N GLN A 330 5.98 -15.46 -18.75
CA GLN A 330 7.00 -16.08 -19.56
C GLN A 330 7.89 -15.02 -20.20
N VAL A 331 9.19 -15.15 -20.01
CA VAL A 331 10.22 -14.31 -20.63
C VAL A 331 11.06 -15.20 -21.55
N ILE A 332 11.27 -14.75 -22.78
CA ILE A 332 12.05 -15.47 -23.80
C ILE A 332 13.24 -14.60 -24.16
N GLU A 333 14.42 -15.03 -23.80
CA GLU A 333 15.68 -14.33 -24.06
C GLU A 333 16.61 -15.23 -24.89
N LYS A 334 17.67 -14.67 -25.44
CA LYS A 334 18.72 -15.43 -26.09
C LYS A 334 19.96 -15.43 -25.18
N ASN A 335 20.51 -16.62 -24.95
CA ASN A 335 21.79 -16.74 -24.27
C ASN A 335 22.96 -16.29 -25.18
N ASP A 336 24.17 -16.28 -24.66
CA ASP A 336 25.38 -15.86 -25.36
C ASP A 336 25.67 -16.75 -26.61
N ASP A 337 25.19 -17.99 -26.64
CA ASP A 337 25.28 -18.92 -27.74
C ASP A 337 24.17 -18.74 -28.80
N GLY A 338 23.24 -17.79 -28.57
CA GLY A 338 22.09 -17.46 -29.45
C GLY A 338 20.90 -18.41 -29.33
N GLU A 339 20.92 -19.34 -28.39
CA GLU A 339 19.80 -20.24 -28.10
C GLU A 339 18.70 -19.51 -27.31
N GLN A 340 17.44 -19.87 -27.57
CA GLN A 340 16.32 -19.33 -26.78
C GLN A 340 16.28 -19.97 -25.39
N VAL A 341 16.34 -19.13 -24.36
CA VAL A 341 16.13 -19.53 -22.98
C VAL A 341 14.77 -18.99 -22.54
N ILE A 342 13.96 -19.86 -21.99
CA ILE A 342 12.64 -19.53 -21.46
C ILE A 342 12.75 -19.51 -19.93
N THR A 343 12.35 -18.39 -19.34
CA THR A 343 12.28 -18.22 -17.88
C THR A 343 10.88 -17.76 -17.46
N TRP A 344 10.53 -18.10 -16.24
CA TRP A 344 9.35 -17.58 -15.56
C TRP A 344 9.78 -16.49 -14.60
N GLN A 345 9.23 -15.29 -14.75
CA GLN A 345 9.57 -14.14 -13.90
C GLN A 345 8.30 -13.44 -13.40
N GLY A 346 8.29 -13.05 -12.13
CA GLY A 346 7.11 -12.40 -11.59
C GLY A 346 7.17 -12.06 -10.12
N SER A 347 6.02 -12.12 -9.46
CA SER A 347 5.87 -11.75 -8.05
C SER A 347 5.42 -12.94 -7.20
N GLY A 348 6.08 -13.12 -6.05
CA GLY A 348 5.70 -14.06 -5.00
C GLY A 348 5.02 -13.37 -3.83
N ARG A 349 4.04 -14.05 -3.24
CA ARG A 349 3.39 -13.70 -1.98
C ARG A 349 3.28 -14.92 -1.10
N GLY A 350 3.87 -14.84 0.09
CA GLY A 350 3.73 -15.84 1.14
C GLY A 350 2.44 -15.64 1.93
N TYR A 351 2.03 -16.65 2.68
CA TYR A 351 0.83 -16.63 3.52
C TYR A 351 1.23 -16.61 5.00
N ASP A 352 1.15 -15.44 5.62
CA ASP A 352 1.64 -15.21 6.99
C ASP A 352 0.78 -15.88 8.09
N ASN A 353 -0.53 -16.09 7.82
CA ASN A 353 -1.48 -16.55 8.84
C ASN A 353 -1.31 -18.03 9.24
N ALA A 354 -0.39 -18.77 8.63
CA ALA A 354 -0.24 -20.21 8.82
C ALA A 354 1.11 -20.62 9.42
N ASN A 355 1.92 -19.70 9.89
CA ASN A 355 3.27 -19.97 10.41
C ASN A 355 4.18 -20.75 9.44
N LEU A 356 4.00 -20.53 8.13
CA LEU A 356 4.75 -21.26 7.09
C LEU A 356 6.21 -20.78 6.94
N GLY A 357 6.62 -19.75 7.66
CA GLY A 357 7.93 -19.15 7.51
C GLY A 357 8.06 -18.29 6.23
N SER A 358 9.27 -17.98 5.84
CA SER A 358 9.56 -17.15 4.66
C SER A 358 9.43 -17.97 3.37
N LEU A 359 8.44 -17.66 2.53
CA LEU A 359 8.32 -18.28 1.21
C LEU A 359 9.54 -17.95 0.33
N ARG A 360 10.04 -16.71 0.39
CA ARG A 360 11.25 -16.31 -0.36
C ARG A 360 12.43 -17.21 -0.04
N ASP A 361 12.71 -17.42 1.25
CA ASP A 361 13.87 -18.19 1.69
C ASP A 361 13.68 -19.67 1.36
N LEU A 362 12.47 -20.22 1.48
CA LEU A 362 12.14 -21.57 1.05
C LEU A 362 12.45 -21.79 -0.44
N LEU A 363 12.11 -20.81 -1.30
CA LEU A 363 12.40 -20.91 -2.73
C LEU A 363 13.91 -20.81 -3.02
N ILE A 364 14.65 -19.97 -2.29
CA ILE A 364 16.11 -19.87 -2.40
C ILE A 364 16.76 -21.20 -1.98
N ASP A 365 16.34 -21.77 -0.84
CA ASP A 365 16.87 -23.02 -0.31
C ASP A 365 16.62 -24.22 -1.23
N SER A 366 15.60 -24.15 -2.11
CA SER A 366 15.36 -25.18 -3.13
C SER A 366 16.50 -25.30 -4.15
N GLY A 367 17.27 -24.22 -4.38
CA GLY A 367 18.27 -24.14 -5.44
C GLY A 367 17.69 -24.16 -6.86
N LEU A 368 16.37 -23.99 -7.02
CA LEU A 368 15.64 -24.05 -8.29
C LEU A 368 15.32 -22.67 -8.88
N VAL A 369 15.57 -21.59 -8.13
CA VAL A 369 15.35 -20.20 -8.58
C VAL A 369 16.67 -19.51 -8.89
N ASP A 370 16.71 -18.67 -9.92
CA ASP A 370 17.85 -17.81 -10.25
C ASP A 370 17.95 -16.66 -9.25
N TYR A 371 16.79 -16.13 -8.85
CA TYR A 371 16.69 -15.09 -7.82
C TYR A 371 15.32 -15.11 -7.14
N ALA A 372 15.31 -14.67 -5.86
CA ALA A 372 14.12 -14.25 -5.14
C ALA A 372 14.51 -13.04 -4.29
N GLN A 373 14.06 -11.82 -4.69
CA GLN A 373 14.50 -10.55 -4.13
C GLN A 373 13.33 -9.74 -3.58
N GLY A 374 13.47 -9.22 -2.36
CA GLY A 374 12.45 -8.47 -1.63
C GLY A 374 12.25 -9.00 -0.22
N HIS A 375 11.08 -8.73 0.35
CA HIS A 375 10.73 -9.18 1.71
C HIS A 375 10.40 -10.68 1.74
N ALA A 376 10.45 -11.27 2.94
CA ALA A 376 10.19 -12.71 3.17
C ALA A 376 8.88 -13.21 2.55
N GLN A 377 7.82 -12.38 2.57
CA GLN A 377 6.48 -12.72 2.08
C GLN A 377 6.04 -11.91 0.85
N ALA A 378 6.88 -10.99 0.33
CA ALA A 378 6.54 -10.16 -0.83
C ALA A 378 7.79 -9.86 -1.64
N PHE A 379 8.00 -10.58 -2.74
CA PHE A 379 9.26 -10.55 -3.47
C PHE A 379 9.07 -10.75 -4.98
N GLY A 380 10.09 -10.38 -5.74
CA GLY A 380 10.25 -10.75 -7.14
C GLY A 380 10.98 -12.08 -7.26
N VAL A 381 10.58 -12.92 -8.20
CA VAL A 381 11.16 -14.26 -8.42
C VAL A 381 11.39 -14.53 -9.90
N GLY A 382 12.45 -15.25 -10.20
CA GLY A 382 12.73 -15.73 -11.56
C GLY A 382 13.45 -17.07 -11.55
N PHE A 383 13.10 -17.95 -12.51
CA PHE A 383 13.68 -19.28 -12.67
C PHE A 383 13.48 -19.85 -14.08
N PRO A 384 14.32 -20.82 -14.53
CA PRO A 384 14.18 -21.50 -15.80
C PRO A 384 12.90 -22.31 -15.92
N GLU A 385 12.35 -22.42 -17.14
CA GLU A 385 11.09 -23.15 -17.39
C GLU A 385 11.15 -24.61 -16.92
N GLU A 386 12.29 -25.27 -17.11
CA GLU A 386 12.49 -26.67 -16.70
C GLU A 386 12.38 -26.92 -15.19
N ASN A 387 12.56 -25.87 -14.37
CA ASN A 387 12.50 -25.98 -12.91
C ASN A 387 11.08 -25.86 -12.36
N TYR A 388 10.08 -25.48 -13.18
CA TYR A 388 8.72 -25.18 -12.69
C TYR A 388 8.09 -26.34 -11.92
N ASP A 389 8.04 -27.54 -12.51
CA ASP A 389 7.38 -28.70 -11.89
C ASP A 389 8.11 -29.15 -10.62
N ALA A 390 9.46 -29.12 -10.65
CA ALA A 390 10.29 -29.45 -9.49
C ALA A 390 10.09 -28.44 -8.36
N LEU A 391 9.96 -27.15 -8.67
CA LEU A 391 9.71 -26.10 -7.68
C LEU A 391 8.34 -26.27 -7.00
N VAL A 392 7.29 -26.51 -7.79
CA VAL A 392 5.93 -26.76 -7.26
C VAL A 392 5.93 -28.00 -6.37
N GLN A 393 6.58 -29.08 -6.80
CA GLN A 393 6.69 -30.31 -6.01
C GLN A 393 7.47 -30.07 -4.70
N TYR A 394 8.56 -29.32 -4.73
CA TYR A 394 9.35 -28.98 -3.55
C TYR A 394 8.52 -28.21 -2.52
N VAL A 395 7.76 -27.21 -2.95
CA VAL A 395 6.89 -26.46 -2.04
C VAL A 395 5.73 -27.32 -1.52
N ASN A 396 5.12 -28.16 -2.37
CA ASN A 396 4.08 -29.10 -1.95
C ASN A 396 4.57 -30.05 -0.86
N GLU A 397 5.80 -30.53 -0.97
CA GLU A 397 6.39 -31.41 0.04
C GLU A 397 6.72 -30.66 1.34
N ALA A 398 7.29 -29.45 1.22
CA ALA A 398 7.58 -28.60 2.38
C ALA A 398 6.31 -28.22 3.15
N TYR A 399 5.21 -28.00 2.44
CA TYR A 399 3.92 -27.57 3.00
C TYR A 399 2.87 -28.69 3.03
N ARG A 400 3.26 -29.96 2.98
CA ARG A 400 2.30 -31.09 2.92
C ARG A 400 1.29 -31.10 4.06
N ASP A 401 1.74 -30.73 5.27
CA ASP A 401 0.91 -30.70 6.47
C ASP A 401 0.15 -29.36 6.65
N PHE A 402 0.30 -28.44 5.70
CA PHE A 402 -0.39 -27.17 5.71
C PHE A 402 -1.87 -27.34 5.36
N ASP A 403 -2.73 -26.90 6.27
CA ASP A 403 -4.16 -26.74 6.02
C ASP A 403 -4.41 -25.30 5.52
N CYS A 404 -5.08 -25.19 4.37
CA CYS A 404 -5.47 -23.89 3.79
C CYS A 404 -6.68 -23.26 4.49
N ALA A 405 -7.25 -23.88 5.52
CA ALA A 405 -8.31 -23.28 6.31
C ALA A 405 -7.79 -22.03 7.04
N PRO A 406 -8.52 -20.92 7.02
CA PRO A 406 -8.11 -19.72 7.74
C PRO A 406 -8.09 -19.97 9.26
N ILE A 407 -7.02 -19.48 9.91
CA ILE A 407 -6.92 -19.49 11.38
C ILE A 407 -7.08 -18.05 11.85
N TYR A 408 -8.03 -17.82 12.75
CA TYR A 408 -8.33 -16.52 13.33
C TYR A 408 -7.86 -16.49 14.80
N ASN A 409 -6.92 -15.60 15.11
CA ASN A 409 -6.54 -15.29 16.49
C ASN A 409 -7.44 -14.16 16.98
N VAL A 410 -8.44 -14.49 17.79
CA VAL A 410 -9.42 -13.50 18.24
C VAL A 410 -9.00 -12.86 19.56
N ASP A 411 -9.27 -11.55 19.69
CA ASP A 411 -8.98 -10.77 20.88
C ASP A 411 -10.13 -10.80 21.89
N LEU A 412 -11.37 -10.89 21.40
CA LEU A 412 -12.57 -10.90 22.21
C LEU A 412 -13.55 -11.97 21.72
N ILE A 413 -14.33 -12.53 22.64
CA ILE A 413 -15.44 -13.43 22.32
C ILE A 413 -16.74 -12.82 22.89
N TRP A 414 -17.75 -12.69 22.04
CA TRP A 414 -19.11 -12.32 22.42
C TRP A 414 -20.05 -13.52 22.27
N GLU A 415 -20.82 -13.81 23.32
CA GLU A 415 -21.72 -14.95 23.32
C GLU A 415 -23.17 -14.51 23.07
N GLY A 416 -23.81 -15.10 22.08
CA GLY A 416 -25.21 -14.90 21.73
C GLY A 416 -25.56 -13.48 21.27
N ASN A 417 -26.87 -13.22 21.15
CA ASN A 417 -27.38 -11.94 20.64
C ASN A 417 -27.30 -10.80 21.69
N GLU A 418 -27.29 -11.13 22.98
CA GLU A 418 -27.40 -10.15 24.07
C GLU A 418 -26.15 -9.29 24.24
N ALA A 419 -24.98 -9.77 23.79
CA ALA A 419 -23.73 -9.02 23.82
C ALA A 419 -23.63 -7.97 22.71
N LEU A 420 -24.48 -8.04 21.68
CA LEU A 420 -24.39 -7.22 20.48
C LEU A 420 -25.27 -5.97 20.61
N SER A 421 -24.67 -4.81 20.45
CA SER A 421 -25.39 -3.54 20.46
C SER A 421 -24.62 -2.44 19.73
N ALA A 422 -25.34 -1.41 19.30
CA ALA A 422 -24.76 -0.20 18.71
C ALA A 422 -23.70 0.43 19.64
N SER A 423 -23.93 0.40 20.96
CA SER A 423 -22.97 0.92 21.94
C SER A 423 -21.70 0.10 21.99
N ALA A 424 -21.80 -1.24 22.01
CA ALA A 424 -20.63 -2.12 22.05
C ALA A 424 -19.80 -1.99 20.76
N PHE A 425 -20.47 -1.87 19.60
CA PHE A 425 -19.77 -1.66 18.34
C PHE A 425 -19.10 -0.28 18.27
N ALA A 426 -19.77 0.77 18.76
CA ALA A 426 -19.23 2.12 18.77
C ALA A 426 -18.02 2.27 19.69
N GLU A 427 -18.04 1.66 20.87
CA GLU A 427 -16.95 1.74 21.85
C GLU A 427 -15.61 1.28 21.25
N ILE A 428 -15.63 0.22 20.42
CA ILE A 428 -14.44 -0.26 19.73
C ILE A 428 -14.18 0.56 18.47
N ALA A 429 -15.21 0.77 17.63
CA ALA A 429 -15.04 1.46 16.35
C ALA A 429 -14.53 2.90 16.49
N ASP A 430 -14.80 3.58 17.60
CA ASP A 430 -14.37 4.97 17.82
C ASP A 430 -12.88 5.11 18.13
N GLU A 431 -12.20 4.01 18.48
CA GLU A 431 -10.74 3.96 18.64
C GLU A 431 -9.98 3.81 17.30
N MET A 432 -10.68 3.91 16.17
CA MET A 432 -10.11 3.70 14.82
C MET A 432 -8.89 4.57 14.47
N GLN A 433 -8.64 5.65 15.20
CA GLN A 433 -7.48 6.51 14.98
C GLN A 433 -6.15 5.85 15.34
N ILE A 434 -6.18 4.82 16.18
CA ILE A 434 -4.97 4.13 16.63
C ILE A 434 -4.70 2.82 15.87
N TRP A 435 -5.70 2.30 15.12
CA TRP A 435 -5.56 1.03 14.43
C TRP A 435 -4.74 1.15 13.14
N GLY A 436 -3.86 0.20 12.91
CA GLY A 436 -3.03 0.09 11.72
C GLY A 436 -1.96 -0.97 11.89
N LYS A 437 -0.95 -1.00 11.03
CA LYS A 437 0.08 -2.04 11.08
C LYS A 437 0.76 -2.13 12.45
N GLY A 438 0.73 -3.32 13.05
CA GLY A 438 1.30 -3.60 14.38
C GLY A 438 0.47 -3.11 15.57
N VAL A 439 -0.70 -2.52 15.30
CA VAL A 439 -1.75 -2.20 16.27
C VAL A 439 -3.08 -2.40 15.54
N GLU A 440 -3.36 -3.62 15.17
CA GLU A 440 -4.55 -3.99 14.40
C GLU A 440 -5.82 -3.74 15.24
N ASP A 441 -6.94 -3.48 14.55
CA ASP A 441 -8.25 -3.42 15.18
C ASP A 441 -8.62 -4.81 15.76
N PRO A 442 -9.28 -4.87 16.94
CA PRO A 442 -9.58 -6.12 17.60
C PRO A 442 -10.41 -7.05 16.72
N LEU A 443 -9.92 -8.28 16.54
CA LEU A 443 -10.69 -9.34 15.92
C LEU A 443 -11.61 -9.98 16.95
N ILE A 444 -12.91 -9.99 16.68
CA ILE A 444 -13.93 -10.42 17.61
C ILE A 444 -14.62 -11.66 17.05
N ALA A 445 -14.74 -12.70 17.86
CA ALA A 445 -15.61 -13.84 17.57
C ALA A 445 -16.98 -13.59 18.22
N ILE A 446 -18.04 -13.89 17.46
CA ILE A 446 -19.42 -13.96 17.97
C ILE A 446 -19.80 -15.43 17.93
N GLU A 447 -20.12 -16.01 19.08
CA GLU A 447 -20.52 -17.41 19.20
C GLU A 447 -22.02 -17.56 19.44
N GLY A 448 -22.65 -18.48 18.73
CA GLY A 448 -24.06 -18.82 18.94
C GLY A 448 -25.06 -17.72 18.60
N PHE A 449 -24.73 -16.84 17.64
CA PHE A 449 -25.60 -15.76 17.20
C PHE A 449 -26.77 -16.29 16.38
N ARG A 450 -27.99 -15.91 16.76
CA ARG A 450 -29.22 -16.30 16.08
C ARG A 450 -29.62 -15.27 15.05
N VAL A 451 -29.66 -15.69 13.79
CA VAL A 451 -30.08 -14.89 12.64
C VAL A 451 -31.53 -15.23 12.32
N TYR A 452 -32.44 -14.26 12.49
CA TYR A 452 -33.84 -14.40 12.09
C TYR A 452 -34.05 -13.89 10.66
N GLY A 453 -34.86 -14.57 9.86
CA GLY A 453 -35.11 -14.18 8.47
C GLY A 453 -35.60 -12.74 8.31
N SER A 454 -36.37 -12.22 9.28
CA SER A 454 -36.86 -10.84 9.30
C SER A 454 -35.75 -9.78 9.47
N GLN A 455 -34.58 -10.18 9.98
CA GLN A 455 -33.42 -9.30 10.19
C GLN A 455 -32.47 -9.30 8.97
N LEU A 456 -32.57 -10.32 8.12
CA LEU A 456 -31.64 -10.57 7.02
C LEU A 456 -32.03 -9.78 5.77
N ASN A 457 -31.07 -9.09 5.16
CA ASN A 457 -31.24 -8.37 3.90
C ASN A 457 -30.05 -8.61 2.97
N LEU A 458 -30.30 -8.62 1.66
CA LEU A 458 -29.26 -8.68 0.64
C LEU A 458 -29.36 -7.43 -0.23
N TYR A 459 -28.28 -6.63 -0.27
CA TYR A 459 -28.19 -5.41 -1.05
C TYR A 459 -27.17 -5.54 -2.18
N GLY A 460 -27.27 -4.70 -3.21
CA GLY A 460 -26.26 -4.53 -4.25
C GLY A 460 -26.13 -5.67 -5.26
N LEU A 461 -27.09 -6.58 -5.31
CA LEU A 461 -27.11 -7.69 -6.28
C LEU A 461 -27.14 -7.15 -7.74
N ASP A 462 -27.94 -6.12 -7.97
CA ASP A 462 -28.08 -5.42 -9.27
C ASP A 462 -26.78 -4.73 -9.74
N LYS A 463 -25.89 -4.44 -8.80
CA LYS A 463 -24.59 -3.79 -9.04
C LYS A 463 -23.41 -4.76 -9.08
N GLY A 464 -23.67 -6.07 -8.98
CA GLY A 464 -22.62 -7.09 -8.89
C GLY A 464 -21.75 -6.97 -7.63
N LYS A 465 -22.26 -6.36 -6.55
CA LYS A 465 -21.59 -6.19 -5.27
C LYS A 465 -22.53 -6.60 -4.14
N PRO A 466 -22.95 -7.87 -4.09
CA PRO A 466 -23.87 -8.33 -3.08
C PRO A 466 -23.28 -8.18 -1.67
N THR A 467 -24.12 -7.72 -0.76
CA THR A 467 -23.76 -7.44 0.64
C THR A 467 -24.87 -7.96 1.53
N LEU A 468 -24.56 -8.92 2.40
CA LEU A 468 -25.46 -9.35 3.45
C LEU A 468 -25.48 -8.33 4.59
N ASN A 469 -26.66 -8.05 5.08
CA ASN A 469 -26.87 -7.17 6.23
C ASN A 469 -27.87 -7.84 7.20
N ILE A 470 -27.45 -8.06 8.42
CA ILE A 470 -28.27 -8.58 9.51
C ILE A 470 -28.53 -7.42 10.44
N LYS A 471 -29.77 -6.90 10.43
CA LYS A 471 -30.16 -5.72 11.19
C LYS A 471 -30.56 -6.11 12.60
N LEU A 472 -29.97 -5.45 13.62
CA LEU A 472 -30.31 -5.64 15.02
C LEU A 472 -31.47 -4.70 15.44
N ASP A 473 -32.11 -5.01 16.57
CA ASP A 473 -33.27 -4.28 17.06
C ASP A 473 -32.96 -2.81 17.45
N ASP A 474 -31.71 -2.52 17.80
CA ASP A 474 -31.21 -1.17 18.11
C ASP A 474 -30.82 -0.33 16.90
N GLY A 475 -30.97 -0.89 15.69
CA GLY A 475 -30.64 -0.25 14.41
C GLY A 475 -29.19 -0.42 13.96
N SER A 476 -28.31 -1.02 14.75
CA SER A 476 -27.00 -1.46 14.30
C SER A 476 -27.09 -2.70 13.40
N SER A 477 -26.01 -3.10 12.79
CA SER A 477 -26.01 -4.22 11.83
C SER A 477 -24.72 -5.05 11.88
N LEU A 478 -24.86 -6.33 11.57
CA LEU A 478 -23.73 -7.15 11.12
C LEU A 478 -23.73 -7.14 9.58
N VAL A 479 -22.57 -6.89 8.96
CA VAL A 479 -22.45 -6.69 7.51
C VAL A 479 -21.37 -7.60 6.94
N LYS A 480 -21.67 -8.34 5.87
CA LYS A 480 -20.69 -9.12 5.11
C LYS A 480 -20.68 -8.68 3.65
N PHE A 481 -19.55 -8.14 3.19
CA PHE A 481 -19.34 -7.80 1.78
C PHE A 481 -18.98 -9.03 0.94
N LYS A 482 -19.11 -8.91 -0.37
CA LYS A 482 -18.80 -9.99 -1.34
C LYS A 482 -19.58 -11.28 -1.06
N SER A 483 -20.79 -11.15 -0.58
CA SER A 483 -21.69 -12.26 -0.33
C SER A 483 -22.34 -12.78 -1.63
N SER A 484 -23.20 -13.78 -1.53
CA SER A 484 -23.95 -14.30 -2.66
C SER A 484 -25.45 -14.47 -2.31
N GLU A 485 -26.26 -14.71 -3.33
CA GLU A 485 -27.67 -15.06 -3.17
C GLU A 485 -27.80 -16.43 -2.48
N GLU A 486 -26.88 -17.34 -2.75
CA GLU A 486 -26.81 -18.65 -2.09
C GLU A 486 -26.53 -18.54 -0.58
N GLU A 487 -25.60 -17.65 -0.19
CA GLU A 487 -25.35 -17.36 1.24
C GLU A 487 -26.58 -16.76 1.93
N TYR A 488 -27.30 -15.89 1.24
CA TYR A 488 -28.57 -15.34 1.76
C TYR A 488 -29.59 -16.45 2.02
N GLU A 489 -29.80 -17.36 1.06
CA GLU A 489 -30.74 -18.49 1.20
C GLU A 489 -30.29 -19.45 2.31
N LEU A 490 -29.00 -19.68 2.48
CA LEU A 490 -28.45 -20.53 3.55
C LEU A 490 -28.71 -19.93 4.96
N LEU A 491 -28.70 -18.62 5.09
CA LEU A 491 -28.93 -17.92 6.37
C LEU A 491 -30.41 -17.59 6.61
N HIS A 492 -31.25 -17.69 5.59
CA HIS A 492 -32.67 -17.35 5.68
C HIS A 492 -33.49 -18.50 6.30
N SER A 493 -34.41 -18.16 7.19
CA SER A 493 -35.44 -19.06 7.72
C SER A 493 -36.74 -18.26 7.84
N ASP A 494 -37.82 -18.78 7.22
CA ASP A 494 -39.14 -18.11 7.24
C ASP A 494 -39.81 -18.18 8.62
N LEU A 495 -39.59 -19.24 9.36
CA LEU A 495 -40.33 -19.58 10.57
C LEU A 495 -39.45 -19.73 11.82
N GLY A 496 -38.16 -19.62 11.70
CA GLY A 496 -37.21 -19.88 12.78
C GLY A 496 -35.99 -19.00 12.74
N TYR A 497 -34.85 -19.59 13.06
CA TYR A 497 -33.54 -18.92 13.02
C TYR A 497 -32.41 -19.87 12.62
N VAL A 498 -31.37 -19.30 12.06
CA VAL A 498 -30.08 -19.97 11.84
C VAL A 498 -29.11 -19.52 12.92
N ILE A 499 -28.33 -20.46 13.47
CA ILE A 499 -27.30 -20.16 14.47
C ILE A 499 -25.94 -20.15 13.76
N ILE A 500 -25.20 -19.07 13.94
CA ILE A 500 -23.86 -18.93 13.38
C ILE A 500 -22.84 -18.59 14.46
N ASN A 501 -21.59 -19.01 14.22
CA ASN A 501 -20.42 -18.35 14.76
C ASN A 501 -19.85 -17.43 13.68
N ALA A 502 -19.37 -16.27 14.04
CA ALA A 502 -18.79 -15.31 13.10
C ALA A 502 -17.54 -14.66 13.68
N VAL A 503 -16.59 -14.31 12.82
CA VAL A 503 -15.44 -13.47 13.19
C VAL A 503 -15.45 -12.17 12.38
N GLY A 504 -15.02 -11.10 13.00
CA GLY A 504 -15.00 -9.78 12.34
C GLY A 504 -14.54 -8.65 13.25
N THR A 505 -14.72 -7.43 12.78
CA THR A 505 -14.29 -6.21 13.46
C THR A 505 -15.43 -5.20 13.59
N CYS A 506 -15.33 -4.32 14.58
CA CYS A 506 -16.26 -3.22 14.75
C CYS A 506 -15.83 -2.02 13.91
N THR A 507 -16.77 -1.45 13.15
CA THR A 507 -16.51 -0.30 12.27
C THR A 507 -17.68 0.68 12.31
N ARG A 508 -17.51 1.84 11.66
CA ARG A 508 -18.63 2.71 11.33
C ARG A 508 -18.92 2.63 9.83
N SER A 509 -20.20 2.59 9.48
CA SER A 509 -20.64 2.72 8.10
C SER A 509 -20.30 4.12 7.54
N ASN A 510 -20.38 4.31 6.22
CA ASN A 510 -20.21 5.64 5.60
C ASN A 510 -21.23 6.70 6.09
N TRP A 511 -22.30 6.27 6.73
CA TRP A 511 -23.28 7.16 7.37
C TRP A 511 -23.04 7.37 8.87
N GLY A 512 -21.91 6.87 9.40
CA GLY A 512 -21.51 6.99 10.79
C GLY A 512 -22.18 5.99 11.74
N ASN A 513 -23.02 5.07 11.26
CA ASN A 513 -23.68 4.08 12.12
C ASN A 513 -22.68 2.99 12.55
N PRO A 514 -22.65 2.62 13.84
CA PRO A 514 -21.86 1.49 14.32
C PRO A 514 -22.31 0.19 13.66
N GLN A 515 -21.36 -0.64 13.25
CA GLN A 515 -21.63 -1.95 12.64
C GLN A 515 -20.53 -2.94 12.95
N PHE A 516 -20.86 -4.23 12.88
CA PHE A 516 -19.90 -5.31 12.92
C PHE A 516 -19.65 -5.83 11.50
N MET A 517 -18.40 -5.80 11.06
CA MET A 517 -18.00 -6.26 9.74
C MET A 517 -17.61 -7.72 9.82
N ILE A 518 -18.47 -8.61 9.34
CA ILE A 518 -18.17 -10.05 9.28
C ILE A 518 -17.09 -10.30 8.24
N GLN A 519 -16.00 -10.93 8.65
CA GLN A 519 -14.96 -11.45 7.77
C GLN A 519 -15.31 -12.86 7.30
N GLU A 520 -15.66 -13.74 8.25
CA GLU A 520 -16.05 -15.11 7.98
C GLU A 520 -17.11 -15.59 8.99
N TYR A 521 -17.88 -16.61 8.64
CA TYR A 521 -18.84 -17.24 9.54
C TYR A 521 -19.01 -18.73 9.22
N GLU A 522 -19.50 -19.47 10.21
CA GLU A 522 -19.93 -20.85 10.06
C GLU A 522 -21.36 -21.04 10.60
N ILE A 523 -22.13 -21.91 9.97
CA ILE A 523 -23.47 -22.27 10.45
C ILE A 523 -23.31 -23.47 11.39
N ILE A 524 -23.66 -23.29 12.66
CA ILE A 524 -23.56 -24.35 13.69
C ILE A 524 -24.90 -24.99 14.01
N GLY A 525 -26.01 -24.39 13.57
CA GLY A 525 -27.33 -24.96 13.80
C GLY A 525 -28.45 -24.21 13.10
N ARG A 526 -29.61 -24.85 13.02
CA ARG A 526 -30.86 -24.26 12.52
C ARG A 526 -32.02 -24.73 13.38
N ASN A 527 -32.95 -23.85 13.66
CA ASN A 527 -34.20 -24.17 14.33
C ASN A 527 -35.36 -23.61 13.52
N ASP A 528 -36.03 -24.48 12.79
CA ASP A 528 -37.25 -24.16 12.06
C ASP A 528 -38.43 -24.62 12.90
N TYR A 529 -39.32 -23.68 13.25
CA TYR A 529 -40.55 -24.01 13.98
C TYR A 529 -41.52 -24.70 13.01
N TYR A 530 -41.68 -26.02 13.17
CA TYR A 530 -42.75 -26.77 12.52
C TYR A 530 -43.96 -26.74 13.45
N PHE A 531 -45.06 -26.15 12.98
CA PHE A 531 -46.37 -26.21 13.69
C PHE A 531 -47.09 -27.50 13.38
#